data_5dbc9a3c5b53cc4087974f567dabb054
#
_entry.id   5dbc9a3c5b53cc4087974f567dabb054
#
_cell.length_a   1.000
_cell.length_b   1.000
_cell.length_c   1.000
_cell.angle_alpha   90.00
_cell.angle_beta   90.00
_cell.angle_gamma   90.00
#
_symmetry.space_group_name_H-M   'P 1'
#
loop_
_entity.id
_entity.type
_entity.pdbx_description
1 polymer ?
#
loop_
_entity_poly.entity_id
_entity_poly.type
_entity_poly.pdbx_seq_one_letter_code
_entity_poly.pdbx_strand_id
1 'polypeptide(L)'
;RTAQIAARVKSAKFRQIQSVEQYDFNHSKMTQRIKNTYLVVHNNIEKDNLPKAIFVGNPGVGKTHLARALGYSSCQKGLSVLFLTAAEMANQLLQAQKLAQLEKEIARLKKPQVLIIDELGYVDFDVQGSQLFFQVISARHDAGLGLVVTTNLNFSQFNQIFANEAVATVVVDRMVNEAEIFYMEGESYRKHQ
;
A
#
# COMPACT_ATOMS: atom_id res chain seq x y z
N ARG A 1 -19.53 -15.42 -11.05
CA ARG A 1 -18.75 -14.15 -10.96
C ARG A 1 -18.72 -13.62 -9.53
N THR A 2 -19.87 -13.54 -8.85
CA THR A 2 -19.96 -13.03 -7.46
C THR A 2 -19.15 -13.86 -6.45
N ALA A 3 -19.23 -15.20 -6.52
CA ALA A 3 -18.45 -16.09 -5.64
C ALA A 3 -16.93 -15.94 -5.82
N GLN A 4 -16.46 -15.70 -7.04
CA GLN A 4 -15.03 -15.45 -7.32
C GLN A 4 -14.55 -14.13 -6.73
N ILE A 5 -15.38 -13.08 -6.80
CA ILE A 5 -15.07 -11.78 -6.18
C ILE A 5 -14.99 -11.95 -4.67
N ALA A 6 -15.97 -12.59 -4.05
CA ALA A 6 -15.97 -12.86 -2.61
C ALA A 6 -14.72 -13.64 -2.15
N ALA A 7 -14.30 -14.65 -2.92
CA ALA A 7 -13.07 -15.40 -2.64
C ALA A 7 -11.82 -14.51 -2.71
N ARG A 8 -11.71 -13.61 -3.70
CA ARG A 8 -10.59 -12.66 -3.82
C ARG A 8 -10.56 -11.68 -2.65
N VAL A 9 -11.71 -11.09 -2.30
CA VAL A 9 -11.84 -10.18 -1.16
C VAL A 9 -11.43 -10.86 0.14
N LYS A 10 -11.86 -12.11 0.37
CA LYS A 10 -11.42 -12.89 1.53
C LYS A 10 -9.92 -13.15 1.52
N SER A 11 -9.35 -13.51 0.38
CA SER A 11 -7.90 -13.77 0.23
C SER A 11 -7.05 -12.51 0.40
N ALA A 12 -7.61 -11.33 0.11
CA ALA A 12 -6.92 -10.04 0.25
C ALA A 12 -6.64 -9.66 1.71
N LYS A 13 -7.31 -10.28 2.68
CA LYS A 13 -7.13 -10.04 4.13
C LYS A 13 -7.44 -8.62 4.58
N PHE A 14 -8.39 -7.94 3.93
CA PHE A 14 -8.88 -6.66 4.43
C PHE A 14 -9.47 -6.82 5.83
N ARG A 15 -9.04 -5.97 6.77
CA ARG A 15 -9.66 -5.91 8.11
C ARG A 15 -11.10 -5.38 8.04
N GLN A 16 -11.35 -4.51 7.08
CA GLN A 16 -12.65 -3.92 6.77
C GLN A 16 -12.72 -3.67 5.28
N ILE A 17 -13.85 -3.99 4.66
CA ILE A 17 -14.11 -3.65 3.26
C ILE A 17 -14.54 -2.18 3.22
N GLN A 18 -13.89 -1.40 2.38
CA GLN A 18 -14.21 0.00 2.15
C GLN A 18 -14.22 0.26 0.66
N SER A 19 -15.27 0.94 0.19
CA SER A 19 -15.39 1.34 -1.21
C SER A 19 -15.22 2.85 -1.38
N VAL A 20 -15.02 3.29 -2.62
CA VAL A 20 -14.85 4.71 -2.93
C VAL A 20 -16.12 5.51 -2.69
N GLU A 21 -17.30 4.89 -2.87
CA GLU A 21 -18.61 5.50 -2.66
C GLU A 21 -18.86 5.85 -1.19
N GLN A 22 -18.20 5.16 -0.28
CA GLN A 22 -18.26 5.38 1.17
C GLN A 22 -17.32 6.50 1.65
N TYR A 23 -16.44 7.02 0.76
CA TYR A 23 -15.49 8.05 1.11
C TYR A 23 -16.07 9.44 0.90
N ASP A 24 -16.09 10.26 1.95
CA ASP A 24 -16.52 11.66 1.85
C ASP A 24 -15.34 12.55 1.40
N PHE A 25 -15.28 12.81 0.11
CA PHE A 25 -14.28 13.69 -0.48
C PHE A 25 -14.40 15.16 -0.03
N ASN A 26 -15.57 15.58 0.44
CA ASN A 26 -15.78 16.97 0.87
C ASN A 26 -15.21 17.20 2.27
N HIS A 27 -15.29 16.18 3.14
CA HIS A 27 -14.73 16.26 4.49
C HIS A 27 -13.21 16.32 4.50
N SER A 28 -12.55 15.63 3.58
CA SER A 28 -11.08 15.46 3.56
C SER A 28 -10.29 16.71 3.17
N LYS A 29 -10.93 17.85 2.90
CA LYS A 29 -10.28 19.05 2.32
C LYS A 29 -9.41 18.73 1.09
N MET A 30 -9.64 17.60 0.47
CA MET A 30 -8.93 17.15 -0.72
C MET A 30 -9.22 18.10 -1.88
N THR A 31 -8.20 18.60 -2.53
CA THR A 31 -8.41 19.46 -3.70
C THR A 31 -9.12 18.69 -4.80
N GLN A 32 -9.91 19.40 -5.62
CA GLN A 32 -10.61 18.77 -6.75
C GLN A 32 -9.63 18.04 -7.69
N ARG A 33 -8.40 18.55 -7.82
CA ARG A 33 -7.34 17.91 -8.61
C ARG A 33 -6.98 16.53 -8.04
N ILE A 34 -6.73 16.44 -6.73
CA ILE A 34 -6.37 15.16 -6.06
C ILE A 34 -7.51 14.16 -6.20
N LYS A 35 -8.76 14.61 -5.96
CA LYS A 35 -9.96 13.77 -6.16
C LYS A 35 -10.04 13.24 -7.59
N ASN A 36 -9.90 14.10 -8.59
CA ASN A 36 -9.97 13.70 -9.99
C ASN A 36 -8.85 12.71 -10.35
N THR A 37 -7.62 12.96 -9.93
CA THR A 37 -6.50 12.04 -10.15
C THR A 37 -6.76 10.68 -9.50
N TYR A 38 -7.27 10.66 -8.26
CA TYR A 38 -7.64 9.41 -7.59
C TYR A 38 -8.71 8.63 -8.38
N LEU A 39 -9.76 9.30 -8.83
CA LEU A 39 -10.83 8.66 -9.60
C LEU A 39 -10.32 8.14 -10.95
N VAL A 40 -9.37 8.81 -11.57
CA VAL A 40 -8.71 8.30 -12.80
C VAL A 40 -7.96 7.00 -12.50
N VAL A 41 -7.14 6.97 -11.44
CA VAL A 41 -6.45 5.73 -11.02
C VAL A 41 -7.45 4.62 -10.71
N HIS A 42 -8.49 4.91 -9.93
CA HIS A 42 -9.50 3.95 -9.52
C HIS A 42 -10.28 3.35 -10.71
N ASN A 43 -10.69 4.19 -11.65
CA ASN A 43 -11.52 3.76 -12.79
C ASN A 43 -10.73 2.99 -13.83
N ASN A 44 -9.44 3.29 -13.97
CA ASN A 44 -8.55 2.67 -14.96
C ASN A 44 -7.83 1.40 -14.45
N ILE A 45 -8.20 0.89 -13.26
CA ILE A 45 -7.65 -0.38 -12.77
C ILE A 45 -8.03 -1.50 -13.74
N GLU A 46 -7.03 -2.17 -14.31
CA GLU A 46 -7.19 -3.32 -15.21
C GLU A 46 -5.97 -4.26 -15.06
N LYS A 47 -6.01 -5.42 -15.75
CA LYS A 47 -4.90 -6.39 -15.71
C LYS A 47 -3.58 -5.81 -16.21
N ASP A 48 -3.65 -4.96 -17.22
CA ASP A 48 -2.50 -4.32 -17.86
C ASP A 48 -2.23 -2.93 -17.27
N ASN A 49 -3.05 -2.47 -16.33
CA ASN A 49 -2.92 -1.20 -15.63
C ASN A 49 -3.20 -1.37 -14.14
N LEU A 50 -2.22 -1.94 -13.45
CA LEU A 50 -2.31 -2.19 -12.01
C LEU A 50 -2.12 -0.88 -11.22
N PRO A 51 -2.88 -0.67 -10.13
CA PRO A 51 -2.78 0.55 -9.34
C PRO A 51 -1.40 0.67 -8.67
N LYS A 52 -0.76 1.82 -8.85
CA LYS A 52 0.46 2.24 -8.16
C LYS A 52 0.19 3.59 -7.51
N ALA A 53 0.05 3.62 -6.21
CA ALA A 53 -0.37 4.81 -5.48
C ALA A 53 0.30 4.91 -4.10
N ILE A 54 0.67 6.11 -3.71
CA ILE A 54 1.20 6.41 -2.38
C ILE A 54 0.37 7.50 -1.75
N PHE A 55 -0.23 7.22 -0.60
CA PHE A 55 -1.00 8.17 0.18
C PHE A 55 -0.15 8.69 1.34
N VAL A 56 0.14 9.98 1.33
CA VAL A 56 0.94 10.67 2.34
C VAL A 56 0.05 11.63 3.12
N GLY A 57 0.12 11.63 4.44
CA GLY A 57 -0.63 12.60 5.24
C GLY A 57 -0.81 12.18 6.70
N ASN A 58 -1.36 13.08 7.49
CA ASN A 58 -1.57 12.89 8.92
C ASN A 58 -2.48 11.69 9.24
N PRO A 59 -2.40 11.13 10.46
CA PRO A 59 -3.32 10.08 10.90
C PRO A 59 -4.78 10.54 10.83
N GLY A 60 -5.67 9.64 10.39
CA GLY A 60 -7.10 9.89 10.38
C GLY A 60 -7.67 10.63 9.16
N VAL A 61 -6.85 11.05 8.20
CA VAL A 61 -7.33 11.77 6.99
C VAL A 61 -7.92 10.86 5.90
N GLY A 62 -8.00 9.53 6.15
CA GLY A 62 -8.66 8.60 5.24
C GLY A 62 -7.74 7.88 4.24
N LYS A 63 -6.41 7.92 4.40
CA LYS A 63 -5.45 7.20 3.53
C LYS A 63 -5.76 5.72 3.39
N THR A 64 -5.91 5.04 4.51
CA THR A 64 -6.23 3.59 4.56
C THR A 64 -7.56 3.29 3.87
N HIS A 65 -8.57 4.16 4.01
CA HIS A 65 -9.86 4.00 3.31
C HIS A 65 -9.66 3.99 1.78
N LEU A 66 -8.98 5.00 1.25
CA LEU A 66 -8.73 5.09 -0.19
C LEU A 66 -7.84 3.97 -0.71
N ALA A 67 -6.83 3.55 0.05
CA ALA A 67 -6.01 2.40 -0.29
C ALA A 67 -6.82 1.09 -0.34
N ARG A 68 -7.70 0.86 0.63
CA ARG A 68 -8.62 -0.29 0.64
C ARG A 68 -9.62 -0.23 -0.50
N ALA A 69 -10.13 0.96 -0.83
CA ALA A 69 -11.06 1.12 -1.95
C ALA A 69 -10.42 0.76 -3.29
N LEU A 70 -9.14 1.12 -3.53
CA LEU A 70 -8.39 0.64 -4.69
C LEU A 70 -8.26 -0.90 -4.69
N GLY A 71 -7.94 -1.48 -3.54
CA GLY A 71 -7.83 -2.93 -3.40
C GLY A 71 -9.15 -3.66 -3.62
N TYR A 72 -10.24 -3.15 -3.07
CA TYR A 72 -11.57 -3.72 -3.26
C TYR A 72 -12.01 -3.64 -4.72
N SER A 73 -11.82 -2.49 -5.38
CA SER A 73 -12.10 -2.34 -6.80
C SER A 73 -11.24 -3.29 -7.65
N SER A 74 -9.97 -3.48 -7.29
CA SER A 74 -9.10 -4.47 -7.95
C SER A 74 -9.66 -5.89 -7.84
N CYS A 75 -10.14 -6.29 -6.67
CA CYS A 75 -10.81 -7.60 -6.49
C CYS A 75 -12.07 -7.75 -7.36
N GLN A 76 -12.88 -6.69 -7.46
CA GLN A 76 -14.08 -6.67 -8.31
C GLN A 76 -13.74 -6.84 -9.80
N LYS A 77 -12.61 -6.26 -10.23
CA LYS A 77 -12.08 -6.36 -11.60
C LYS A 77 -11.29 -7.66 -11.87
N GLY A 78 -11.25 -8.56 -10.89
CA GLY A 78 -10.67 -9.89 -11.04
C GLY A 78 -9.21 -10.01 -10.71
N LEU A 79 -8.59 -8.97 -10.14
CA LEU A 79 -7.20 -8.98 -9.70
C LEU A 79 -7.03 -9.64 -8.32
N SER A 80 -5.88 -10.26 -8.11
CA SER A 80 -5.48 -10.76 -6.79
C SER A 80 -4.84 -9.64 -5.98
N VAL A 81 -5.29 -9.48 -4.74
CA VAL A 81 -4.84 -8.42 -3.83
C VAL A 81 -4.36 -9.04 -2.52
N LEU A 82 -3.35 -8.44 -1.91
CA LEU A 82 -2.96 -8.70 -0.52
C LEU A 82 -2.84 -7.37 0.21
N PHE A 83 -3.52 -7.26 1.35
CA PHE A 83 -3.44 -6.14 2.27
C PHE A 83 -2.71 -6.58 3.54
N LEU A 84 -1.71 -5.81 3.96
CA LEU A 84 -1.06 -5.96 5.26
C LEU A 84 -0.50 -4.61 5.73
N THR A 85 -0.27 -4.48 7.01
CA THR A 85 0.49 -3.34 7.55
C THR A 85 1.98 -3.54 7.34
N ALA A 86 2.76 -2.44 7.34
CA ALA A 86 4.22 -2.52 7.30
C ALA A 86 4.78 -3.34 8.48
N ALA A 87 4.18 -3.24 9.66
CA ALA A 87 4.56 -4.03 10.83
C ALA A 87 4.33 -5.54 10.63
N GLU A 88 3.17 -5.92 10.08
CA GLU A 88 2.89 -7.31 9.74
C GLU A 88 3.88 -7.85 8.72
N MET A 89 4.20 -7.08 7.68
CA MET A 89 5.17 -7.45 6.66
C MET A 89 6.57 -7.65 7.26
N ALA A 90 7.04 -6.69 8.06
CA ALA A 90 8.34 -6.77 8.72
C ALA A 90 8.46 -8.02 9.61
N ASN A 91 7.46 -8.26 10.45
CA ASN A 91 7.43 -9.42 11.34
C ASN A 91 7.42 -10.75 10.58
N GLN A 92 6.63 -10.86 9.51
CA GLN A 92 6.55 -12.06 8.69
C GLN A 92 7.86 -12.36 7.97
N LEU A 93 8.53 -11.33 7.42
CA LEU A 93 9.83 -11.47 6.78
C LEU A 93 10.92 -11.93 7.76
N LEU A 94 11.00 -11.30 8.94
CA LEU A 94 11.97 -11.68 9.97
C LEU A 94 11.74 -13.09 10.52
N GLN A 95 10.47 -13.47 10.70
CA GLN A 95 10.15 -14.85 11.11
C GLN A 95 10.52 -15.86 10.02
N ALA A 96 10.19 -15.57 8.77
CA ALA A 96 10.53 -16.45 7.64
C ALA A 96 12.04 -16.64 7.49
N GLN A 97 12.81 -15.61 7.76
CA GLN A 97 14.27 -15.69 7.75
C GLN A 97 14.79 -16.60 8.88
N LYS A 98 14.30 -16.44 10.11
CA LYS A 98 14.66 -17.30 11.24
C LYS A 98 14.34 -18.78 11.01
N LEU A 99 13.28 -19.04 10.23
CA LEU A 99 12.83 -20.40 9.91
C LEU A 99 13.40 -20.93 8.58
N ALA A 100 14.36 -20.25 7.96
CA ALA A 100 14.91 -20.57 6.64
C ALA A 100 13.85 -20.71 5.54
N GLN A 101 12.76 -19.89 5.61
CA GLN A 101 11.63 -19.88 4.67
C GLN A 101 11.51 -18.55 3.93
N LEU A 102 12.54 -17.73 3.92
CA LEU A 102 12.52 -16.38 3.37
C LEU A 102 12.10 -16.34 1.89
N GLU A 103 12.65 -17.22 1.06
CA GLU A 103 12.30 -17.28 -0.36
C GLU A 103 10.81 -17.57 -0.58
N LYS A 104 10.24 -18.45 0.23
CA LYS A 104 8.79 -18.76 0.20
C LYS A 104 7.97 -17.54 0.58
N GLU A 105 8.39 -16.79 1.58
CA GLU A 105 7.67 -15.58 2.04
C GLU A 105 7.78 -14.46 1.01
N ILE A 106 8.94 -14.22 0.43
CA ILE A 106 9.09 -13.25 -0.67
C ILE A 106 8.23 -13.65 -1.86
N ALA A 107 8.20 -14.93 -2.24
CA ALA A 107 7.31 -15.42 -3.31
C ALA A 107 5.84 -15.19 -2.97
N ARG A 108 5.42 -15.39 -1.72
CA ARG A 108 4.06 -15.11 -1.25
C ARG A 108 3.70 -13.63 -1.38
N LEU A 109 4.60 -12.73 -1.00
CA LEU A 109 4.40 -11.27 -1.11
C LEU A 109 4.45 -10.77 -2.56
N LYS A 110 5.12 -11.50 -3.44
CA LYS A 110 5.22 -11.20 -4.87
C LYS A 110 4.04 -11.75 -5.70
N LYS A 111 3.34 -12.79 -5.21
CA LYS A 111 2.28 -13.48 -5.94
C LYS A 111 1.07 -12.60 -6.28
N PRO A 112 0.51 -11.77 -5.37
CA PRO A 112 -0.65 -10.95 -5.68
C PRO A 112 -0.30 -9.85 -6.70
N GLN A 113 -1.24 -9.60 -7.63
CA GLN A 113 -1.08 -8.53 -8.63
C GLN A 113 -1.00 -7.16 -7.97
N VAL A 114 -1.71 -6.95 -6.87
CA VAL A 114 -1.68 -5.71 -6.09
C VAL A 114 -1.30 -6.01 -4.63
N LEU A 115 -0.28 -5.36 -4.13
CA LEU A 115 0.11 -5.36 -2.72
C LEU A 115 -0.22 -4.01 -2.11
N ILE A 116 -0.92 -4.03 -0.97
CA ILE A 116 -1.20 -2.83 -0.19
C ILE A 116 -0.43 -2.91 1.12
N ILE A 117 0.47 -1.95 1.34
CA ILE A 117 1.24 -1.80 2.57
C ILE A 117 0.71 -0.59 3.33
N ASP A 118 0.00 -0.83 4.41
CA ASP A 118 -0.60 0.21 5.24
C ASP A 118 0.34 0.60 6.38
N GLU A 119 0.29 1.87 6.78
CA GLU A 119 1.00 2.40 7.95
C GLU A 119 2.53 2.29 7.88
N LEU A 120 3.14 2.55 6.70
CA LEU A 120 4.60 2.53 6.51
C LEU A 120 5.25 3.68 7.26
N GLY A 121 5.06 4.25 8.17
CA GLY A 121 5.75 5.28 8.94
C GLY A 121 5.79 4.95 10.43
N TYR A 122 5.19 3.82 10.81
CA TYR A 122 5.07 3.41 12.22
C TYR A 122 5.95 2.20 12.56
N VAL A 123 6.90 1.86 11.70
CA VAL A 123 7.83 0.72 11.88
C VAL A 123 9.25 1.22 11.69
N ASP A 124 10.10 0.95 12.66
CA ASP A 124 11.53 1.15 12.53
C ASP A 124 12.16 -0.17 12.08
N PHE A 125 12.73 -0.16 10.88
CA PHE A 125 13.42 -1.31 10.32
C PHE A 125 14.89 -1.29 10.76
N ASP A 126 15.37 -2.37 11.36
CA ASP A 126 16.81 -2.59 11.51
C ASP A 126 17.49 -2.84 10.14
N VAL A 127 18.80 -3.04 10.12
CA VAL A 127 19.56 -3.27 8.88
C VAL A 127 18.97 -4.44 8.08
N GLN A 128 18.67 -5.51 8.76
CA GLN A 128 18.15 -6.73 8.15
C GLN A 128 16.73 -6.55 7.62
N GLY A 129 15.85 -5.99 8.43
CA GLY A 129 14.47 -5.67 8.03
C GLY A 129 14.41 -4.70 6.85
N SER A 130 15.30 -3.70 6.82
CA SER A 130 15.41 -2.76 5.70
C SER A 130 15.80 -3.46 4.41
N GLN A 131 16.76 -4.38 4.45
CA GLN A 131 17.19 -5.16 3.29
C GLN A 131 16.08 -6.10 2.79
N LEU A 132 15.36 -6.75 3.70
CA LEU A 132 14.26 -7.64 3.35
C LEU A 132 13.09 -6.88 2.72
N PHE A 133 12.74 -5.74 3.29
CA PHE A 133 11.72 -4.86 2.73
C PHE A 133 12.11 -4.42 1.31
N PHE A 134 13.36 -3.97 1.13
CA PHE A 134 13.89 -3.59 -0.18
C PHE A 134 13.80 -4.73 -1.20
N GLN A 135 14.15 -5.98 -0.82
CA GLN A 135 14.05 -7.13 -1.71
C GLN A 135 12.63 -7.33 -2.24
N VAL A 136 11.61 -7.21 -1.37
CA VAL A 136 10.21 -7.36 -1.79
C VAL A 136 9.79 -6.23 -2.74
N ILE A 137 10.11 -4.98 -2.39
CA ILE A 137 9.73 -3.81 -3.22
C ILE A 137 10.40 -3.89 -4.59
N SER A 138 11.71 -4.21 -4.64
CA SER A 138 12.44 -4.35 -5.91
C SER A 138 11.89 -5.49 -6.76
N ALA A 139 11.65 -6.66 -6.18
CA ALA A 139 11.12 -7.81 -6.91
C ALA A 139 9.72 -7.53 -7.51
N ARG A 140 8.87 -6.74 -6.81
CA ARG A 140 7.57 -6.32 -7.33
C ARG A 140 7.68 -5.27 -8.41
N HIS A 141 8.55 -4.28 -8.22
CA HIS A 141 8.84 -3.25 -9.22
C HIS A 141 9.33 -3.87 -10.54
N ASP A 142 10.31 -4.75 -10.47
CA ASP A 142 10.89 -5.43 -11.65
C ASP A 142 9.87 -6.33 -12.37
N ALA A 143 8.88 -6.84 -11.65
CA ALA A 143 7.79 -7.63 -12.21
C ALA A 143 6.59 -6.77 -12.69
N GLY A 144 6.66 -5.44 -12.60
CA GLY A 144 5.59 -4.52 -13.01
C GLY A 144 4.29 -4.64 -12.19
N LEU A 145 4.36 -5.15 -10.96
CA LEU A 145 3.20 -5.41 -10.11
C LEU A 145 2.70 -4.12 -9.43
N GLY A 146 1.40 -4.10 -9.13
CA GLY A 146 0.75 -3.00 -8.43
C GLY A 146 1.22 -2.87 -6.98
N LEU A 147 1.41 -1.63 -6.54
CA LEU A 147 1.81 -1.31 -5.17
C LEU A 147 1.04 -0.10 -4.67
N VAL A 148 0.36 -0.25 -3.56
CA VAL A 148 -0.33 0.84 -2.87
C VAL A 148 0.23 0.96 -1.46
N VAL A 149 0.67 2.16 -1.09
CA VAL A 149 1.30 2.42 0.21
C VAL A 149 0.59 3.56 0.92
N THR A 150 0.40 3.46 2.22
CA THR A 150 0.01 4.60 3.06
C THR A 150 1.11 4.93 4.05
N THR A 151 1.36 6.20 4.27
CA THR A 151 2.38 6.69 5.20
C THR A 151 1.97 8.03 5.80
N ASN A 152 2.44 8.30 7.02
CA ASN A 152 2.38 9.61 7.65
C ASN A 152 3.67 10.43 7.44
N LEU A 153 4.71 9.83 6.87
CA LEU A 153 6.01 10.46 6.65
C LEU A 153 6.12 11.01 5.22
N ASN A 154 6.76 12.16 5.09
CA ASN A 154 7.27 12.61 3.81
C ASN A 154 8.49 11.76 3.39
N PHE A 155 8.76 11.66 2.09
CA PHE A 155 9.86 10.82 1.57
C PHE A 155 11.23 11.20 2.14
N SER A 156 11.48 12.47 2.43
CA SER A 156 12.70 12.95 3.10
C SER A 156 12.87 12.41 4.53
N GLN A 157 11.82 11.90 5.13
CA GLN A 157 11.82 11.34 6.49
C GLN A 157 12.00 9.82 6.52
N PHE A 158 12.06 9.14 5.37
CA PHE A 158 12.18 7.69 5.32
C PHE A 158 13.51 7.17 5.85
N ASN A 159 14.56 8.02 5.93
CA ASN A 159 15.77 7.71 6.67
C ASN A 159 15.55 7.50 8.19
N GLN A 160 14.39 7.91 8.72
CA GLN A 160 14.03 7.68 10.12
C GLN A 160 13.52 6.25 10.37
N ILE A 161 12.98 5.57 9.35
CA ILE A 161 12.42 4.22 9.48
C ILE A 161 13.28 3.13 8.86
N PHE A 162 14.19 3.47 7.94
CA PHE A 162 15.16 2.53 7.37
C PHE A 162 16.54 2.73 8.00
N ALA A 163 17.28 1.63 8.17
CA ALA A 163 18.54 1.61 8.93
C ALA A 163 19.65 2.52 8.39
N ASN A 164 19.58 2.89 7.10
CA ASN A 164 20.50 3.85 6.51
C ASN A 164 19.87 4.59 5.32
N GLU A 165 20.45 5.75 5.03
CA GLU A 165 19.96 6.66 3.98
C GLU A 165 20.03 6.03 2.57
N ALA A 166 21.05 5.22 2.29
CA ALA A 166 21.19 4.59 0.98
C ALA A 166 20.04 3.62 0.70
N VAL A 167 19.67 2.78 1.67
CA VAL A 167 18.52 1.88 1.54
C VAL A 167 17.22 2.67 1.44
N ALA A 168 17.03 3.69 2.28
CA ALA A 168 15.86 4.57 2.24
C ALA A 168 15.68 5.19 0.85
N THR A 169 16.75 5.74 0.28
CA THR A 169 16.73 6.36 -1.06
C THR A 169 16.28 5.38 -2.14
N VAL A 170 16.86 4.18 -2.16
CA VAL A 170 16.52 3.19 -3.20
C VAL A 170 15.11 2.63 -3.02
N VAL A 171 14.66 2.44 -1.78
CA VAL A 171 13.27 2.03 -1.50
C VAL A 171 12.29 3.09 -1.99
N VAL A 172 12.53 4.35 -1.67
CA VAL A 172 11.69 5.48 -2.14
C VAL A 172 11.65 5.51 -3.67
N ASP A 173 12.81 5.47 -4.32
CA ASP A 173 12.92 5.48 -5.77
C ASP A 173 12.05 4.39 -6.43
N ARG A 174 12.14 3.16 -5.92
CA ARG A 174 11.35 2.03 -6.41
C ARG A 174 9.85 2.17 -6.14
N MET A 175 9.46 2.76 -5.01
CA MET A 175 8.05 2.95 -4.68
C MET A 175 7.40 4.07 -5.47
N VAL A 176 8.11 5.19 -5.70
CA VAL A 176 7.57 6.36 -6.40
C VAL A 176 7.58 6.20 -7.92
N ASN A 177 8.40 5.28 -8.44
CA ASN A 177 8.47 5.06 -9.88
C ASN A 177 7.11 4.61 -10.41
N GLU A 178 6.58 5.39 -11.35
CA GLU A 178 5.24 5.21 -11.95
C GLU A 178 4.05 5.29 -10.95
N ALA A 179 4.27 5.68 -9.71
CA ALA A 179 3.19 5.82 -8.73
C ALA A 179 2.57 7.23 -8.74
N GLU A 180 1.26 7.29 -8.58
CA GLU A 180 0.57 8.54 -8.25
C GLU A 180 0.70 8.82 -6.75
N ILE A 181 1.14 10.03 -6.41
CA ILE A 181 1.35 10.45 -5.02
C ILE A 181 0.23 11.38 -4.59
N PHE A 182 -0.48 10.98 -3.55
CA PHE A 182 -1.60 11.71 -2.98
C PHE A 182 -1.20 12.31 -1.63
N TYR A 183 -0.94 13.61 -1.60
CA TYR A 183 -0.75 14.34 -0.35
C TYR A 183 -2.11 14.71 0.21
N MET A 184 -2.47 14.09 1.34
CA MET A 184 -3.77 14.25 1.99
C MET A 184 -3.66 15.11 3.22
N GLU A 185 -4.35 16.25 3.20
CA GLU A 185 -4.45 17.17 4.31
C GLU A 185 -5.89 17.18 4.86
N GLY A 186 -6.07 17.56 6.10
CA GLY A 186 -7.39 17.70 6.70
C GLY A 186 -7.43 17.32 8.18
N GLU A 187 -8.62 17.45 8.75
CA GLU A 187 -8.89 17.00 10.11
C GLU A 187 -9.16 15.50 10.15
N SER A 188 -8.86 14.89 11.29
CA SER A 188 -9.09 13.46 11.47
C SER A 188 -10.59 13.14 11.50
N TYR A 189 -11.02 12.21 10.66
CA TYR A 189 -12.37 11.61 10.74
C TYR A 189 -12.67 10.99 12.12
N ARG A 190 -11.64 10.59 12.87
CA ARG A 190 -11.78 9.96 14.19
C ARG A 190 -12.18 10.92 15.31
N LYS A 191 -12.13 12.25 15.07
CA LYS A 191 -12.51 13.27 16.06
C LYS A 191 -14.02 13.55 16.09
N HIS A 192 -14.78 12.98 15.17
CA HIS A 192 -16.22 13.21 15.00
C HIS A 192 -17.08 11.95 15.21
N GLN A 193 -16.49 10.89 15.82
CA GLN A 193 -17.19 9.69 16.27
C GLN A 193 -17.33 9.67 17.79
#